data_af54dc27d6487bb5c83d6c7f160b3fa4
#
_entry.id   af54dc27d6487bb5c83d6c7f160b3fa4
#
_cell.length_a   1.000
_cell.length_b   1.000
_cell.length_c   1.000
_cell.angle_alpha   90.00
_cell.angle_beta   90.00
_cell.angle_gamma   90.00
#
_symmetry.space_group_name_H-M   'P 1'
#
loop_
_entity.id
_entity.type
_entity.pdbx_description
1 polymer ?
#
loop_
_entity_poly.entity_id
_entity_poly.type
_entity_poly.pdbx_seq_one_letter_code
_entity_poly.pdbx_strand_id
1 'polypeptide(L)'
;MATQKTNNSAKKSVQTELSPTRKNELTTSTQKYAQMINFQELQRILQQNISKGTSKTYTQYTKEKLQSYIKSPLANIDNLRDISAFLYRISHNYKKIIEYYAYTPIFSYNVSYNTPDWANPPQDASEYIKGYQELCTRLDKMDLKEMGSQMIATCLRDGIYCGFCYDDGDSFFIHPLDPKYYKIGSRAEKDTWIVKFDASYFDSGNNKDFLYGTDSETDSEEGLWDDVFVEGYETYKSKGNDYKWFELPPEKTICIICGDDPVVPLPYFLPVFVSLLDLLDYEALIRSKTELENYVLLLSKIPMNENSGEVNDFAVDLEIVQATQAAIDEVLPSLVGSAWTPCEVEKIEFGNKNQVDDTNVYSQAIKNLFSSLGISEMIFNGQKSGSVGLKHSITVDMTLPMELLKRIEANIQRYVKLNITEDFEFYFHYVSVFDLDEKMSQRKDKATLGIDTMDYATLDGSSPSRVVNNAFMMRSLGLMNYFTPLSSSYTQSGTSDNEGGGQTKKDDQIADSTEETRDAGKNETTKAGK
;
A
#
# COMPACT_ATOMS: atom_id res chain seq x y z
N MET A 1 73.15 19.24 16.42
CA MET A 1 72.50 18.74 15.19
C MET A 1 71.80 17.43 15.55
N ALA A 2 70.50 17.48 15.76
CA ALA A 2 69.67 16.31 15.99
C ALA A 2 68.35 16.54 15.25
N THR A 3 68.17 15.78 14.21
CA THR A 3 67.04 15.82 13.26
C THR A 3 65.81 15.16 13.91
N GLN A 4 64.78 15.93 14.14
CA GLN A 4 63.46 15.41 14.50
C GLN A 4 62.79 14.74 13.30
N LYS A 5 62.53 13.44 13.43
CA LYS A 5 61.65 12.70 12.54
C LYS A 5 60.20 12.94 12.98
N THR A 6 59.47 13.69 12.20
CA THR A 6 58.01 13.80 12.29
C THR A 6 57.35 12.51 11.80
N ASN A 7 56.73 11.77 12.70
CA ASN A 7 55.86 10.65 12.41
C ASN A 7 54.51 11.18 11.94
N ASN A 8 54.29 11.16 10.61
CA ASN A 8 52.99 11.29 10.00
C ASN A 8 52.33 9.89 9.99
N SER A 9 51.59 9.57 11.06
CA SER A 9 50.65 8.45 11.03
C SER A 9 49.37 8.92 10.37
N ALA A 10 49.29 8.75 9.04
CA ALA A 10 48.05 8.84 8.31
C ALA A 10 47.08 7.77 8.85
N LYS A 11 46.02 8.21 9.53
CA LYS A 11 44.85 7.39 9.82
C LYS A 11 44.26 6.93 8.49
N LYS A 12 44.55 5.70 8.07
CA LYS A 12 43.76 4.98 7.05
C LYS A 12 42.33 4.87 7.59
N SER A 13 41.42 5.58 6.98
CA SER A 13 39.99 5.25 7.04
C SER A 13 39.84 3.80 6.61
N VAL A 14 39.42 2.94 7.52
CA VAL A 14 39.01 1.58 7.20
C VAL A 14 37.67 1.72 6.46
N GLN A 15 37.75 1.92 5.15
CA GLN A 15 36.67 1.54 4.27
C GLN A 15 36.73 0.00 4.27
N THR A 16 35.81 -0.62 4.95
CA THR A 16 35.56 -2.04 4.84
C THR A 16 35.00 -2.25 3.43
N GLU A 17 35.90 -2.41 2.45
CA GLU A 17 35.51 -2.91 1.15
C GLU A 17 35.03 -4.33 1.36
N LEU A 18 33.73 -4.55 1.14
CA LEU A 18 33.15 -5.89 1.07
C LEU A 18 33.98 -6.72 0.10
N SER A 19 34.32 -7.93 0.51
CA SER A 19 35.10 -8.84 -0.33
C SER A 19 34.40 -9.02 -1.68
N PRO A 20 35.14 -9.20 -2.78
CA PRO A 20 34.53 -9.41 -4.11
C PRO A 20 33.51 -10.55 -4.13
N THR A 21 33.75 -11.59 -3.36
CA THR A 21 32.85 -12.74 -3.18
C THR A 21 31.52 -12.31 -2.56
N ARG A 22 31.54 -11.49 -1.49
CA ARG A 22 30.32 -11.02 -0.81
C ARG A 22 29.49 -10.04 -1.65
N LYS A 23 30.14 -9.23 -2.50
CA LYS A 23 29.44 -8.40 -3.50
C LYS A 23 28.76 -9.26 -4.58
N ASN A 24 29.38 -10.35 -4.98
CA ASN A 24 28.79 -11.26 -5.96
C ASN A 24 27.62 -12.04 -5.37
N GLU A 25 27.70 -12.49 -4.11
CA GLU A 25 26.63 -13.18 -3.41
C GLU A 25 25.40 -12.27 -3.22
N LEU A 26 25.59 -11.01 -2.79
CA LEU A 26 24.51 -10.01 -2.69
C LEU A 26 23.84 -9.72 -4.04
N THR A 27 24.63 -9.59 -5.11
CA THR A 27 24.11 -9.36 -6.45
C THR A 27 23.35 -10.59 -6.95
N THR A 28 23.82 -11.78 -6.63
CA THR A 28 23.19 -13.03 -7.02
C THR A 28 21.86 -13.26 -6.31
N SER A 29 21.79 -13.04 -4.98
CA SER A 29 20.55 -13.19 -4.22
C SER A 29 19.49 -12.18 -4.64
N THR A 30 19.86 -10.92 -4.86
CA THR A 30 18.95 -9.87 -5.36
C THR A 30 18.46 -10.17 -6.78
N GLN A 31 19.31 -10.70 -7.65
CA GLN A 31 18.94 -11.12 -9.01
C GLN A 31 18.02 -12.35 -8.99
N LYS A 32 18.30 -13.34 -8.15
CA LYS A 32 17.44 -14.51 -7.94
C LYS A 32 16.05 -14.08 -7.48
N TYR A 33 15.96 -13.18 -6.51
CA TYR A 33 14.68 -12.63 -6.02
C TYR A 33 13.91 -11.89 -7.10
N ALA A 34 14.56 -11.00 -7.86
CA ALA A 34 13.93 -10.28 -8.96
C ALA A 34 13.42 -11.23 -10.05
N GLN A 35 14.16 -12.29 -10.35
CA GLN A 35 13.73 -13.34 -11.30
C GLN A 35 12.53 -14.11 -10.77
N MET A 36 12.51 -14.45 -9.48
CA MET A 36 11.42 -15.18 -8.83
C MET A 36 10.11 -14.36 -8.82
N ILE A 37 10.17 -13.08 -8.47
CA ILE A 37 9.00 -12.19 -8.53
C ILE A 37 8.49 -12.04 -9.96
N ASN A 38 9.37 -11.73 -10.90
CA ASN A 38 8.99 -11.57 -12.31
C ASN A 38 8.37 -12.84 -12.88
N PHE A 39 8.87 -14.01 -12.51
CA PHE A 39 8.34 -15.28 -12.97
C PHE A 39 6.96 -15.57 -12.39
N GLN A 40 6.73 -15.35 -11.11
CA GLN A 40 5.42 -15.54 -10.49
C GLN A 40 4.38 -14.59 -11.06
N GLU A 41 4.73 -13.34 -11.29
CA GLU A 41 3.86 -12.37 -11.92
C GLU A 41 3.59 -12.75 -13.39
N LEU A 42 4.59 -13.22 -14.10
CA LEU A 42 4.45 -13.72 -15.47
C LEU A 42 3.58 -14.98 -15.53
N GLN A 43 3.75 -15.94 -14.63
CA GLN A 43 2.87 -17.11 -14.53
C GLN A 43 1.43 -16.71 -14.23
N ARG A 44 1.21 -15.80 -13.30
CA ARG A 44 -0.10 -15.29 -12.94
C ARG A 44 -0.78 -14.59 -14.13
N ILE A 45 0.00 -13.82 -14.91
CA ILE A 45 -0.45 -13.17 -16.14
C ILE A 45 -0.73 -14.20 -17.24
N LEU A 46 0.15 -15.18 -17.43
CA LEU A 46 -0.01 -16.24 -18.43
C LEU A 46 -1.20 -17.15 -18.14
N GLN A 47 -1.38 -17.60 -16.91
CA GLN A 47 -2.56 -18.38 -16.52
C GLN A 47 -3.86 -17.63 -16.75
N GLN A 48 -3.86 -16.30 -16.58
CA GLN A 48 -5.02 -15.47 -16.89
C GLN A 48 -5.20 -15.20 -18.39
N ASN A 49 -4.13 -15.24 -19.19
CA ASN A 49 -4.17 -15.00 -20.63
C ASN A 49 -4.44 -16.28 -21.43
N ILE A 50 -4.03 -17.46 -20.96
CA ILE A 50 -4.29 -18.75 -21.61
C ILE A 50 -5.79 -19.09 -21.59
N SER A 51 -6.54 -18.62 -20.59
CA SER A 51 -8.01 -18.72 -20.60
C SER A 51 -8.71 -17.72 -21.52
N LYS A 52 -7.97 -16.84 -22.22
CA LYS A 52 -8.48 -15.73 -23.04
C LYS A 52 -8.48 -15.99 -24.55
N GLY A 53 -8.68 -17.18 -24.97
CA GLY A 53 -8.93 -17.44 -26.38
C GLY A 53 -10.33 -16.99 -26.82
N THR A 54 -10.74 -15.73 -26.60
CA THR A 54 -11.79 -15.05 -27.40
C THR A 54 -12.18 -13.70 -26.77
N SER A 55 -12.37 -12.72 -27.58
CA SER A 55 -12.61 -11.30 -27.36
C SER A 55 -13.91 -10.93 -26.60
N LYS A 56 -14.03 -11.31 -25.34
CA LYS A 56 -15.04 -10.71 -24.44
C LYS A 56 -14.43 -10.54 -23.05
N THR A 57 -13.68 -9.50 -22.88
CA THR A 57 -12.90 -9.20 -21.67
C THR A 57 -13.75 -9.07 -20.39
N TYR A 58 -15.04 -8.81 -20.53
CA TYR A 58 -15.96 -8.55 -19.40
C TYR A 58 -16.87 -9.74 -19.04
N THR A 59 -16.86 -10.85 -19.79
CA THR A 59 -17.77 -11.98 -19.55
C THR A 59 -17.16 -13.13 -18.75
N GLN A 60 -15.92 -13.00 -18.27
CA GLN A 60 -15.26 -14.08 -17.53
C GLN A 60 -15.95 -14.35 -16.18
N TYR A 61 -16.41 -13.29 -15.51
CA TYR A 61 -17.08 -13.36 -14.22
C TYR A 61 -18.45 -12.71 -14.31
N THR A 62 -19.52 -13.54 -14.35
CA THR A 62 -20.90 -13.06 -14.32
C THR A 62 -21.37 -12.90 -12.88
N LYS A 63 -22.39 -12.05 -12.67
CA LYS A 63 -23.02 -11.85 -11.34
C LYS A 63 -23.57 -13.14 -10.75
N GLU A 64 -24.16 -13.99 -11.59
CA GLU A 64 -24.74 -15.29 -11.20
C GLU A 64 -23.65 -16.23 -10.67
N LYS A 65 -22.50 -16.28 -11.34
CA LYS A 65 -21.34 -17.07 -10.88
C LYS A 65 -20.82 -16.53 -9.55
N LEU A 66 -20.64 -15.21 -9.44
CA LEU A 66 -20.18 -14.59 -8.19
C LEU A 66 -21.16 -14.88 -7.06
N GLN A 67 -22.47 -14.72 -7.26
CA GLN A 67 -23.49 -15.03 -6.27
C GLN A 67 -23.50 -16.52 -5.88
N SER A 68 -23.21 -17.42 -6.84
CA SER A 68 -23.08 -18.86 -6.54
C SER A 68 -21.85 -19.15 -5.66
N TYR A 69 -20.73 -18.47 -5.89
CA TYR A 69 -19.50 -18.62 -5.08
C TYR A 69 -19.69 -18.06 -3.66
N ILE A 70 -20.38 -16.93 -3.53
CA ILE A 70 -20.68 -16.31 -2.23
C ILE A 70 -21.58 -17.21 -1.36
N LYS A 71 -22.46 -18.02 -1.97
CA LYS A 71 -23.31 -18.97 -1.23
C LYS A 71 -22.52 -20.11 -0.56
N SER A 72 -21.34 -20.45 -1.08
CA SER A 72 -20.47 -21.50 -0.54
C SER A 72 -19.01 -21.03 -0.54
N PRO A 73 -18.66 -20.05 0.31
CA PRO A 73 -17.38 -19.35 0.25
C PRO A 73 -16.19 -20.27 0.54
N LEU A 74 -16.32 -21.22 1.46
CA LEU A 74 -15.26 -22.17 1.79
C LEU A 74 -14.83 -23.02 0.59
N ALA A 75 -15.79 -23.48 -0.22
CA ALA A 75 -15.52 -24.30 -1.38
C ALA A 75 -15.00 -23.49 -2.58
N ASN A 76 -15.20 -22.17 -2.57
CA ASN A 76 -14.91 -21.28 -3.69
C ASN A 76 -13.94 -20.14 -3.33
N ILE A 77 -13.16 -20.30 -2.28
CA ILE A 77 -12.27 -19.25 -1.78
C ILE A 77 -11.27 -18.79 -2.86
N ASP A 78 -10.71 -19.73 -3.63
CA ASP A 78 -9.75 -19.41 -4.68
C ASP A 78 -10.42 -18.66 -5.85
N ASN A 79 -11.66 -19.06 -6.21
CA ASN A 79 -12.43 -18.34 -7.23
C ASN A 79 -12.76 -16.91 -6.79
N LEU A 80 -13.07 -16.70 -5.51
CA LEU A 80 -13.35 -15.37 -4.94
C LEU A 80 -12.10 -14.49 -4.90
N ARG A 81 -10.93 -15.07 -4.61
CA ARG A 81 -9.63 -14.39 -4.69
C ARG A 81 -9.26 -14.03 -6.13
N ASP A 82 -9.50 -14.93 -7.08
CA ASP A 82 -9.27 -14.67 -8.49
C ASP A 82 -10.15 -13.52 -9.01
N ILE A 83 -11.43 -13.46 -8.58
CA ILE A 83 -12.32 -12.33 -8.88
C ILE A 83 -11.79 -11.04 -8.24
N SER A 84 -11.35 -11.07 -7.00
CA SER A 84 -10.76 -9.92 -6.32
C SER A 84 -9.52 -9.40 -7.07
N ALA A 85 -8.61 -10.30 -7.45
CA ALA A 85 -7.42 -9.96 -8.21
C ALA A 85 -7.76 -9.40 -9.60
N PHE A 86 -8.80 -9.93 -10.26
CA PHE A 86 -9.31 -9.41 -11.51
C PHE A 86 -9.88 -7.99 -11.34
N LEU A 87 -10.77 -7.78 -10.36
CA LEU A 87 -11.34 -6.46 -10.07
C LEU A 87 -10.26 -5.43 -9.70
N TYR A 88 -9.24 -5.82 -8.95
CA TYR A 88 -8.11 -4.95 -8.61
C TYR A 88 -7.36 -4.44 -9.85
N ARG A 89 -7.32 -5.22 -10.93
CA ARG A 89 -6.64 -4.84 -12.17
C ARG A 89 -7.49 -3.97 -13.08
N ILE A 90 -8.80 -4.22 -13.14
CA ILE A 90 -9.68 -3.56 -14.13
C ILE A 90 -10.51 -2.43 -13.54
N SER A 91 -10.91 -2.52 -12.26
CA SER A 91 -11.72 -1.50 -11.61
C SER A 91 -10.86 -0.46 -10.93
N HIS A 92 -10.81 0.74 -11.50
CA HIS A 92 -10.09 1.87 -10.92
C HIS A 92 -10.60 2.21 -9.51
N ASN A 93 -11.91 2.12 -9.28
CA ASN A 93 -12.51 2.38 -7.97
C ASN A 93 -12.04 1.37 -6.92
N TYR A 94 -12.04 0.08 -7.26
CA TYR A 94 -11.59 -0.97 -6.34
C TYR A 94 -10.10 -0.85 -6.01
N LYS A 95 -9.27 -0.60 -7.03
CA LYS A 95 -7.84 -0.35 -6.84
C LYS A 95 -7.59 0.82 -5.91
N LYS A 96 -8.25 1.96 -6.15
CA LYS A 96 -8.12 3.16 -5.31
C LYS A 96 -8.54 2.92 -3.85
N ILE A 97 -9.59 2.15 -3.61
CA ILE A 97 -10.04 1.82 -2.26
C ILE A 97 -8.96 1.03 -1.52
N ILE A 98 -8.39 0.00 -2.14
CA ILE A 98 -7.31 -0.78 -1.52
C ILE A 98 -6.07 0.09 -1.28
N GLU A 99 -5.65 0.88 -2.28
CA GLU A 99 -4.51 1.78 -2.18
C GLU A 99 -4.71 2.86 -1.09
N TYR A 100 -5.92 3.36 -0.93
CA TYR A 100 -6.26 4.31 0.13
C TYR A 100 -5.96 3.74 1.51
N TYR A 101 -6.38 2.52 1.79
CA TYR A 101 -6.09 1.88 3.07
C TYR A 101 -4.63 1.45 3.21
N ALA A 102 -3.99 1.01 2.13
CA ALA A 102 -2.63 0.49 2.15
C ALA A 102 -1.56 1.59 2.32
N TYR A 103 -1.77 2.77 1.71
CA TYR A 103 -0.78 3.86 1.71
C TYR A 103 -1.07 4.97 2.72
N THR A 104 -2.15 4.88 3.47
CA THR A 104 -2.48 5.88 4.49
C THR A 104 -1.65 5.78 5.77
N PRO A 105 -1.29 4.60 6.31
CA PRO A 105 -0.38 4.49 7.43
C PRO A 105 1.04 5.00 7.07
N ILE A 106 1.68 5.72 7.99
CA ILE A 106 3.04 6.24 7.77
C ILE A 106 4.10 5.17 8.02
N PHE A 107 3.76 4.10 8.75
CA PHE A 107 4.69 3.04 9.18
C PHE A 107 5.86 3.56 10.01
N SER A 108 5.66 4.69 10.69
CA SER A 108 6.63 5.19 11.65
C SER A 108 6.70 4.29 12.88
N TYR A 109 7.91 3.99 13.33
CA TYR A 109 8.15 3.03 14.39
C TYR A 109 9.21 3.51 15.37
N ASN A 110 9.24 2.90 16.54
CA ASN A 110 10.33 3.05 17.49
C ASN A 110 10.63 1.69 18.13
N VAL A 111 11.70 1.66 18.88
CA VAL A 111 12.20 0.49 19.61
C VAL A 111 12.37 0.89 21.06
N SER A 112 11.76 0.15 21.97
CA SER A 112 11.94 0.31 23.42
C SER A 112 12.73 -0.84 23.99
N TYR A 113 13.42 -0.56 25.07
CA TYR A 113 14.14 -1.58 25.82
C TYR A 113 13.16 -2.39 26.69
N ASN A 114 13.21 -3.70 26.57
CA ASN A 114 12.42 -4.64 27.38
C ASN A 114 13.25 -5.04 28.62
N THR A 115 13.03 -4.36 29.74
CA THR A 115 13.75 -4.65 30.99
C THR A 115 12.94 -5.65 31.83
N PRO A 116 13.41 -6.88 31.98
CA PRO A 116 12.70 -7.88 32.78
C PRO A 116 12.72 -7.58 34.28
N ASP A 117 13.74 -6.86 34.79
CA ASP A 117 13.89 -6.51 36.20
C ASP A 117 14.11 -4.99 36.39
N TRP A 118 13.07 -4.28 36.79
CA TRP A 118 13.11 -2.85 37.03
C TRP A 118 13.88 -2.48 38.30
N ALA A 119 14.07 -3.45 39.23
CA ALA A 119 14.82 -3.23 40.47
C ALA A 119 16.35 -3.27 40.25
N ASN A 120 16.79 -4.00 39.23
CA ASN A 120 18.20 -4.16 38.88
C ASN A 120 18.43 -3.83 37.39
N PRO A 121 18.34 -2.56 36.98
CA PRO A 121 18.63 -2.18 35.62
C PRO A 121 20.09 -2.50 35.29
N PRO A 122 20.37 -2.90 34.03
CA PRO A 122 21.73 -3.24 33.61
C PRO A 122 22.69 -2.07 33.82
N GLN A 123 23.83 -2.35 34.42
CA GLN A 123 24.83 -1.32 34.75
C GLN A 123 25.75 -0.98 33.58
N ASP A 124 25.93 -1.89 32.64
CA ASP A 124 26.72 -1.68 31.41
C ASP A 124 25.83 -1.43 30.22
N ALA A 125 25.80 -0.18 29.76
CA ALA A 125 25.04 0.24 28.61
C ALA A 125 25.69 -0.16 27.27
N SER A 126 26.93 -0.61 27.24
CA SER A 126 27.67 -0.81 25.98
C SER A 126 27.16 -2.00 25.17
N GLU A 127 26.71 -3.06 25.84
CA GLU A 127 26.12 -4.24 25.22
C GLU A 127 24.75 -3.93 24.64
N TYR A 128 23.94 -3.18 25.40
CA TYR A 128 22.61 -2.72 24.94
C TYR A 128 22.69 -1.76 23.76
N ILE A 129 23.67 -0.85 23.74
CA ILE A 129 23.88 0.05 22.58
C ILE A 129 24.19 -0.75 21.32
N LYS A 130 24.98 -1.82 21.42
CA LYS A 130 25.27 -2.70 20.27
C LYS A 130 24.03 -3.44 19.79
N GLY A 131 23.27 -4.04 20.70
CA GLY A 131 22.01 -4.74 20.37
C GLY A 131 20.98 -3.80 19.74
N TYR A 132 20.83 -2.60 20.29
CA TYR A 132 19.98 -1.56 19.72
C TYR A 132 20.42 -1.17 18.31
N GLN A 133 21.72 -0.95 18.09
CA GLN A 133 22.26 -0.59 16.78
C GLN A 133 22.06 -1.72 15.76
N GLU A 134 22.29 -2.97 16.16
CA GLU A 134 22.06 -4.14 15.30
C GLU A 134 20.59 -4.25 14.91
N LEU A 135 19.68 -4.18 15.88
CA LEU A 135 18.24 -4.24 15.63
C LEU A 135 17.79 -3.12 14.69
N CYS A 136 18.15 -1.85 14.98
CA CYS A 136 17.78 -0.73 14.12
C CYS A 136 18.35 -0.87 12.71
N THR A 137 19.58 -1.38 12.56
CA THR A 137 20.19 -1.62 11.24
C THR A 137 19.44 -2.69 10.46
N ARG A 138 18.98 -3.76 11.12
CA ARG A 138 18.18 -4.79 10.46
C ARG A 138 16.78 -4.30 10.10
N LEU A 139 16.12 -3.54 10.97
CA LEU A 139 14.81 -2.92 10.67
C LEU A 139 14.89 -1.93 9.51
N ASP A 140 15.98 -1.15 9.39
CA ASP A 140 16.19 -0.25 8.25
C ASP A 140 16.33 -1.00 6.92
N LYS A 141 16.87 -2.23 6.93
CA LYS A 141 16.97 -3.08 5.73
C LYS A 141 15.64 -3.69 5.30
N MET A 142 14.66 -3.78 6.21
CA MET A 142 13.35 -4.37 5.92
C MET A 142 12.46 -3.47 5.05
N ASP A 143 12.75 -2.17 4.93
CA ASP A 143 11.86 -1.18 4.29
C ASP A 143 10.40 -1.35 4.72
N LEU A 144 10.16 -1.14 6.03
CA LEU A 144 8.87 -1.41 6.67
C LEU A 144 7.69 -0.69 6.01
N LYS A 145 7.93 0.45 5.37
CA LYS A 145 6.89 1.22 4.68
C LYS A 145 6.42 0.51 3.40
N GLU A 146 7.35 0.14 2.53
CA GLU A 146 7.05 -0.56 1.28
C GLU A 146 6.44 -1.93 1.59
N MET A 147 7.11 -2.69 2.44
CA MET A 147 6.68 -4.01 2.89
C MET A 147 5.28 -3.99 3.53
N GLY A 148 5.04 -3.08 4.48
CA GLY A 148 3.77 -2.97 5.20
C GLY A 148 2.63 -2.56 4.27
N SER A 149 2.88 -1.63 3.35
CA SER A 149 1.88 -1.21 2.34
C SER A 149 1.49 -2.38 1.43
N GLN A 150 2.45 -3.17 0.97
CA GLN A 150 2.20 -4.36 0.15
C GLN A 150 1.44 -5.44 0.91
N MET A 151 1.79 -5.66 2.18
CA MET A 151 1.08 -6.59 3.06
C MET A 151 -0.39 -6.20 3.23
N ILE A 152 -0.67 -4.94 3.54
CA ILE A 152 -2.04 -4.43 3.70
C ILE A 152 -2.81 -4.57 2.38
N ALA A 153 -2.24 -4.13 1.26
CA ALA A 153 -2.89 -4.22 -0.04
C ALA A 153 -3.25 -5.65 -0.41
N THR A 154 -2.32 -6.59 -0.23
CA THR A 154 -2.54 -8.01 -0.53
C THR A 154 -3.55 -8.62 0.43
N CYS A 155 -3.47 -8.30 1.73
CA CYS A 155 -4.39 -8.80 2.73
C CYS A 155 -5.82 -8.33 2.47
N LEU A 156 -6.04 -7.07 2.09
CA LEU A 156 -7.36 -6.56 1.72
C LEU A 156 -7.90 -7.21 0.44
N ARG A 157 -7.03 -7.45 -0.54
CA ARG A 157 -7.39 -8.06 -1.83
C ARG A 157 -7.70 -9.55 -1.70
N ASP A 158 -6.85 -10.31 -1.02
CA ASP A 158 -6.91 -11.78 -1.00
C ASP A 158 -7.49 -12.33 0.31
N GLY A 159 -7.71 -11.46 1.33
CA GLY A 159 -8.18 -11.83 2.67
C GLY A 159 -7.06 -12.27 3.62
N ILE A 160 -5.91 -12.61 3.08
CA ILE A 160 -4.74 -13.12 3.79
C ILE A 160 -3.45 -12.73 3.06
N TYR A 161 -2.42 -12.49 3.81
CA TYR A 161 -1.05 -12.39 3.31
C TYR A 161 -0.17 -13.39 4.05
N CYS A 162 0.67 -14.11 3.33
CA CYS A 162 1.73 -14.92 3.89
C CYS A 162 3.00 -14.69 3.08
N GLY A 163 4.10 -14.46 3.78
CA GLY A 163 5.42 -14.28 3.18
C GLY A 163 6.48 -15.08 3.91
N PHE A 164 7.46 -15.57 3.17
CA PHE A 164 8.64 -16.25 3.70
C PHE A 164 9.82 -15.28 3.71
N CYS A 165 10.45 -15.12 4.87
CA CYS A 165 11.53 -14.18 5.09
C CYS A 165 12.88 -14.81 4.73
N TYR A 166 13.65 -14.10 3.91
CA TYR A 166 15.04 -14.41 3.61
C TYR A 166 15.90 -13.32 4.24
N ASP A 167 16.76 -13.68 5.17
CA ASP A 167 17.63 -12.78 5.92
C ASP A 167 19.03 -13.42 6.01
N ASP A 168 20.01 -12.85 5.34
CA ASP A 168 21.42 -13.24 5.43
C ASP A 168 22.25 -12.31 6.34
N GLY A 169 21.59 -11.40 7.06
CA GLY A 169 22.19 -10.38 7.91
C GLY A 169 22.63 -9.12 7.17
N ASP A 170 22.91 -9.20 5.88
CA ASP A 170 23.28 -8.05 5.05
C ASP A 170 22.13 -7.57 4.17
N SER A 171 21.24 -8.47 3.75
CA SER A 171 20.02 -8.19 2.99
C SER A 171 18.80 -8.84 3.63
N PHE A 172 17.65 -8.24 3.44
CA PHE A 172 16.36 -8.76 3.90
C PHE A 172 15.32 -8.61 2.80
N PHE A 173 14.57 -9.66 2.54
CA PHE A 173 13.39 -9.60 1.69
C PHE A 173 12.35 -10.63 2.11
N ILE A 174 11.10 -10.37 1.78
CA ILE A 174 10.00 -11.30 2.01
C ILE A 174 9.47 -11.78 0.67
N HIS A 175 9.46 -13.10 0.50
CA HIS A 175 8.86 -13.74 -0.66
C HIS A 175 7.37 -13.98 -0.39
N PRO A 176 6.44 -13.29 -1.08
CA PRO A 176 5.01 -13.51 -0.90
C PRO A 176 4.61 -14.87 -1.49
N LEU A 177 3.96 -15.69 -0.70
CA LEU A 177 3.48 -17.01 -1.12
C LEU A 177 2.12 -16.91 -1.79
N ASP A 178 1.83 -17.79 -2.75
CA ASP A 178 0.52 -17.84 -3.42
C ASP A 178 -0.53 -18.39 -2.45
N PRO A 179 -1.62 -17.65 -2.18
CA PRO A 179 -2.65 -18.06 -1.24
C PRO A 179 -3.39 -19.37 -1.59
N LYS A 180 -3.22 -19.90 -2.79
CA LYS A 180 -3.75 -21.21 -3.20
C LYS A 180 -2.96 -22.38 -2.61
N TYR A 181 -1.68 -22.15 -2.28
CA TYR A 181 -0.76 -23.19 -1.85
C TYR A 181 -0.34 -23.08 -0.39
N TYR A 182 -1.03 -22.28 0.41
CA TYR A 182 -0.83 -22.29 1.85
C TYR A 182 -2.15 -22.21 2.61
N LYS A 183 -2.11 -22.65 3.84
CA LYS A 183 -3.23 -22.59 4.78
C LYS A 183 -2.74 -22.36 6.20
N ILE A 184 -3.60 -21.79 7.02
CA ILE A 184 -3.33 -21.64 8.44
C ILE A 184 -3.40 -23.02 9.11
N GLY A 185 -2.35 -23.39 9.81
CA GLY A 185 -2.28 -24.62 10.60
C GLY A 185 -2.82 -24.43 12.00
N SER A 186 -2.24 -23.50 12.75
CA SER A 186 -2.61 -23.20 14.13
C SER A 186 -2.23 -21.77 14.51
N ARG A 187 -2.74 -21.30 15.64
CA ARG A 187 -2.33 -20.04 16.24
C ARG A 187 -1.05 -20.27 17.04
N ALA A 188 -0.04 -19.40 16.83
CA ALA A 188 1.21 -19.47 17.57
C ALA A 188 1.16 -18.61 18.84
N GLU A 189 1.11 -17.29 18.64
CA GLU A 189 1.00 -16.29 19.69
C GLU A 189 -0.10 -15.29 19.31
N LYS A 190 -0.17 -14.18 20.04
CA LYS A 190 -1.13 -13.11 19.77
C LYS A 190 -0.97 -12.60 18.32
N ASP A 191 -2.04 -12.76 17.53
CA ASP A 191 -2.13 -12.33 16.14
C ASP A 191 -1.04 -12.88 15.18
N THR A 192 -0.43 -14.03 15.56
CA THR A 192 0.55 -14.73 14.71
C THR A 192 0.11 -16.17 14.46
N TRP A 193 0.50 -16.72 13.30
CA TRP A 193 0.00 -17.99 12.80
C TRP A 193 1.12 -18.92 12.38
N ILE A 194 0.92 -20.22 12.56
CA ILE A 194 1.74 -21.26 11.95
C ILE A 194 1.09 -21.62 10.61
N VAL A 195 1.88 -21.56 9.55
CA VAL A 195 1.41 -21.76 8.19
C VAL A 195 1.86 -23.10 7.67
N LYS A 196 0.98 -23.80 6.95
CA LYS A 196 1.31 -25.01 6.19
C LYS A 196 1.32 -24.72 4.72
N PHE A 197 2.39 -25.14 4.04
CA PHE A 197 2.55 -24.97 2.60
C PHE A 197 2.26 -26.28 1.88
N ASP A 198 1.71 -26.19 0.67
CA ASP A 198 1.36 -27.29 -0.21
C ASP A 198 2.51 -27.59 -1.17
N ALA A 199 3.25 -28.67 -0.93
CA ALA A 199 4.36 -29.10 -1.74
C ALA A 199 4.01 -29.35 -3.21
N SER A 200 2.73 -29.58 -3.54
CA SER A 200 2.31 -29.76 -4.94
C SER A 200 2.47 -28.51 -5.81
N TYR A 201 2.74 -27.35 -5.22
CA TYR A 201 3.16 -26.15 -5.94
C TYR A 201 4.33 -26.45 -6.90
N PHE A 202 5.24 -27.31 -6.49
CA PHE A 202 6.44 -27.69 -7.27
C PHE A 202 6.19 -28.83 -8.27
N ASP A 203 4.97 -29.34 -8.41
CA ASP A 203 4.64 -30.36 -9.41
C ASP A 203 4.57 -29.79 -10.84
N SER A 204 4.39 -28.49 -11.01
CA SER A 204 4.51 -27.85 -12.30
C SER A 204 5.99 -27.73 -12.70
N GLY A 205 6.32 -28.10 -13.96
CA GLY A 205 7.70 -28.22 -14.42
C GLY A 205 8.57 -27.00 -14.14
N ASN A 206 8.05 -25.81 -14.38
CA ASN A 206 8.79 -24.58 -14.17
C ASN A 206 9.08 -24.28 -12.68
N ASN A 207 8.16 -24.59 -11.76
CA ASN A 207 8.36 -24.36 -10.34
C ASN A 207 9.40 -25.33 -9.76
N LYS A 208 9.46 -26.55 -10.29
CA LYS A 208 10.47 -27.55 -9.92
C LYS A 208 11.88 -27.13 -10.29
N ASP A 209 12.05 -26.54 -11.47
CA ASP A 209 13.35 -26.05 -11.94
C ASP A 209 13.88 -24.94 -11.04
N PHE A 210 13.01 -24.09 -10.50
CA PHE A 210 13.40 -23.06 -9.52
C PHE A 210 13.68 -23.59 -8.13
N LEU A 211 13.13 -24.74 -7.76
CA LEU A 211 13.40 -25.38 -6.47
C LEU A 211 14.84 -25.89 -6.38
N TYR A 212 15.32 -26.58 -7.42
CA TYR A 212 16.62 -27.24 -7.42
C TYR A 212 17.73 -26.45 -8.14
N GLY A 213 17.40 -25.38 -8.86
CA GLY A 213 18.31 -24.76 -9.81
C GLY A 213 18.32 -25.47 -11.17
N THR A 214 18.63 -24.71 -12.22
CA THR A 214 18.80 -25.29 -13.56
C THR A 214 20.28 -25.52 -13.85
N ASP A 215 20.63 -26.70 -14.36
CA ASP A 215 22.00 -27.13 -14.75
C ASP A 215 22.63 -26.33 -15.91
N SER A 216 22.05 -25.21 -16.33
CA SER A 216 22.45 -24.48 -17.52
C SER A 216 23.17 -23.16 -17.20
N GLU A 217 24.49 -23.22 -17.34
CA GLU A 217 25.41 -22.11 -17.67
C GLU A 217 25.71 -21.01 -16.64
N THR A 218 25.10 -21.00 -15.46
CA THR A 218 25.58 -20.19 -14.34
C THR A 218 26.00 -21.10 -13.21
N ASP A 219 27.25 -21.00 -12.78
CA ASP A 219 27.95 -21.84 -11.78
C ASP A 219 27.32 -21.80 -10.34
N SER A 220 26.03 -21.66 -10.18
CA SER A 220 25.35 -21.76 -8.90
C SER A 220 24.42 -22.97 -8.88
N GLU A 221 24.87 -24.06 -8.27
CA GLU A 221 24.13 -25.30 -7.99
C GLU A 221 22.97 -25.09 -6.98
N GLU A 222 22.74 -23.85 -6.47
CA GLU A 222 21.75 -23.56 -5.46
C GLU A 222 20.40 -23.18 -6.08
N GLY A 223 19.33 -23.81 -5.60
CA GLY A 223 17.96 -23.45 -5.91
C GLY A 223 17.60 -22.04 -5.43
N LEU A 224 16.48 -21.49 -5.91
CA LEU A 224 15.97 -20.18 -5.50
C LEU A 224 15.19 -20.24 -4.19
N TRP A 225 14.75 -21.42 -3.79
CA TRP A 225 13.95 -21.64 -2.59
C TRP A 225 14.81 -22.11 -1.42
N ASP A 226 14.37 -21.80 -0.20
CA ASP A 226 15.00 -22.24 1.03
C ASP A 226 14.91 -23.77 1.18
N ASP A 227 15.89 -24.38 1.84
CA ASP A 227 15.99 -25.83 2.05
C ASP A 227 14.71 -26.45 2.65
N VAL A 228 13.97 -25.72 3.44
CA VAL A 228 12.69 -26.16 4.01
C VAL A 228 11.68 -26.55 2.93
N PHE A 229 11.66 -25.84 1.82
CA PHE A 229 10.77 -26.16 0.70
C PHE A 229 11.27 -27.39 -0.08
N VAL A 230 12.59 -27.54 -0.22
CA VAL A 230 13.21 -28.71 -0.83
C VAL A 230 12.88 -29.97 -0.02
N GLU A 231 13.14 -29.94 1.29
CA GLU A 231 12.84 -31.05 2.21
C GLU A 231 11.34 -31.39 2.24
N GLY A 232 10.48 -30.36 2.24
CA GLY A 232 9.03 -30.52 2.18
C GLY A 232 8.58 -31.24 0.91
N TYR A 233 9.12 -30.84 -0.25
CA TYR A 233 8.80 -31.45 -1.54
C TYR A 233 9.33 -32.88 -1.66
N GLU A 234 10.58 -33.15 -1.25
CA GLU A 234 11.14 -34.50 -1.23
C GLU A 234 10.37 -35.45 -0.30
N THR A 235 9.94 -34.96 0.86
CA THR A 235 9.10 -35.73 1.77
C THR A 235 7.75 -36.06 1.13
N TYR A 236 7.12 -35.11 0.44
CA TYR A 236 5.89 -35.34 -0.32
C TYR A 236 6.09 -36.38 -1.41
N LYS A 237 7.17 -36.29 -2.21
CA LYS A 237 7.44 -37.25 -3.28
C LYS A 237 7.78 -38.65 -2.79
N SER A 238 8.47 -38.74 -1.65
CA SER A 238 8.89 -40.05 -1.10
C SER A 238 7.76 -40.76 -0.32
N LYS A 239 6.94 -39.99 0.43
CA LYS A 239 5.92 -40.53 1.35
C LYS A 239 4.48 -40.45 0.83
N GLY A 240 4.24 -39.68 -0.24
CA GLY A 240 2.93 -39.56 -0.90
C GLY A 240 2.05 -38.42 -0.39
N ASN A 241 0.79 -38.42 -0.85
CA ASN A 241 -0.14 -37.29 -0.70
C ASN A 241 -0.48 -36.91 0.75
N ASP A 242 -0.35 -37.80 1.72
CA ASP A 242 -0.60 -37.49 3.14
C ASP A 242 0.42 -36.50 3.69
N TYR A 243 1.58 -36.38 3.08
CA TYR A 243 2.67 -35.47 3.42
C TYR A 243 2.75 -34.23 2.51
N LYS A 244 1.70 -33.96 1.74
CA LYS A 244 1.57 -32.81 0.86
C LYS A 244 1.70 -31.47 1.60
N TRP A 245 1.17 -31.39 2.82
CA TRP A 245 1.15 -30.20 3.63
C TRP A 245 2.26 -30.26 4.70
N PHE A 246 3.28 -29.40 4.58
CA PHE A 246 4.31 -29.27 5.60
C PHE A 246 4.27 -27.90 6.28
N GLU A 247 4.73 -27.83 7.50
CA GLU A 247 4.74 -26.59 8.29
C GLU A 247 5.95 -25.75 7.91
N LEU A 248 5.71 -24.45 7.70
CA LEU A 248 6.78 -23.48 7.52
C LEU A 248 7.35 -23.07 8.88
N PRO A 249 8.67 -22.82 8.97
CA PRO A 249 9.31 -22.39 10.20
C PRO A 249 8.75 -21.04 10.65
N PRO A 250 8.28 -20.97 11.91
CA PRO A 250 7.65 -19.75 12.44
C PRO A 250 8.59 -18.55 12.48
N GLU A 251 9.89 -18.78 12.60
CA GLU A 251 10.93 -17.76 12.61
C GLU A 251 11.16 -17.11 11.25
N LYS A 252 10.81 -17.79 10.16
CA LYS A 252 10.96 -17.30 8.79
C LYS A 252 9.64 -16.93 8.12
N THR A 253 8.51 -16.97 8.85
CA THR A 253 7.19 -16.82 8.23
C THR A 253 6.40 -15.68 8.86
N ILE A 254 5.92 -14.76 8.02
CA ILE A 254 4.98 -13.68 8.41
C ILE A 254 3.63 -13.99 7.78
N CYS A 255 2.58 -14.07 8.61
CA CYS A 255 1.23 -14.33 8.13
C CYS A 255 0.21 -13.40 8.80
N ILE A 256 -0.56 -12.70 7.98
CA ILE A 256 -1.56 -11.70 8.40
C ILE A 256 -2.89 -12.03 7.76
N ILE A 257 -3.97 -11.96 8.54
CA ILE A 257 -5.34 -12.19 8.08
C ILE A 257 -6.08 -10.85 8.12
N CYS A 258 -6.92 -10.57 7.14
CA CYS A 258 -7.70 -9.34 7.12
C CYS A 258 -8.92 -9.41 8.06
N GLY A 259 -9.59 -10.54 8.14
CA GLY A 259 -10.77 -10.74 9.01
C GLY A 259 -10.43 -11.42 10.35
N ASP A 260 -11.46 -11.82 11.06
CA ASP A 260 -11.33 -12.53 12.33
C ASP A 260 -11.44 -14.06 12.17
N ASP A 261 -11.78 -14.53 10.96
CA ASP A 261 -11.92 -15.96 10.68
C ASP A 261 -10.66 -16.51 9.99
N PRO A 262 -9.82 -17.26 10.73
CA PRO A 262 -8.61 -17.86 10.17
C PRO A 262 -8.90 -19.07 9.26
N VAL A 263 -10.08 -19.64 9.34
CA VAL A 263 -10.45 -20.84 8.55
C VAL A 263 -10.84 -20.46 7.13
N VAL A 264 -11.52 -19.31 6.98
CA VAL A 264 -12.01 -18.83 5.68
C VAL A 264 -11.62 -17.36 5.49
N PRO A 265 -10.33 -17.06 5.29
CA PRO A 265 -9.89 -15.69 5.04
C PRO A 265 -10.32 -15.23 3.65
N LEU A 266 -11.43 -14.48 3.60
CA LEU A 266 -12.03 -13.95 2.38
C LEU A 266 -11.53 -12.53 2.06
N PRO A 267 -11.52 -12.12 0.78
CA PRO A 267 -11.30 -10.72 0.40
C PRO A 267 -12.20 -9.79 1.21
N TYR A 268 -11.61 -8.76 1.82
CA TYR A 268 -12.35 -7.89 2.76
C TYR A 268 -13.56 -7.21 2.12
N PHE A 269 -13.41 -6.78 0.88
CA PHE A 269 -14.43 -6.08 0.12
C PHE A 269 -15.36 -6.99 -0.70
N LEU A 270 -15.38 -8.29 -0.40
CA LEU A 270 -16.27 -9.26 -1.08
C LEU A 270 -17.74 -8.80 -1.15
N PRO A 271 -18.35 -8.19 -0.12
CA PRO A 271 -19.75 -7.74 -0.18
C PRO A 271 -20.04 -6.74 -1.30
N VAL A 272 -19.07 -5.97 -1.77
CA VAL A 272 -19.25 -4.95 -2.79
C VAL A 272 -18.86 -5.39 -4.21
N PHE A 273 -18.39 -6.62 -4.40
CA PHE A 273 -17.98 -7.13 -5.72
C PHE A 273 -19.11 -7.08 -6.75
N VAL A 274 -20.34 -7.36 -6.34
CA VAL A 274 -21.51 -7.27 -7.22
C VAL A 274 -21.69 -5.83 -7.71
N SER A 275 -21.62 -4.86 -6.81
CA SER A 275 -21.75 -3.43 -7.15
C SER A 275 -20.60 -2.94 -8.04
N LEU A 276 -19.39 -3.49 -7.86
CA LEU A 276 -18.25 -3.17 -8.73
C LEU A 276 -18.45 -3.72 -10.16
N LEU A 277 -18.98 -4.93 -10.30
CA LEU A 277 -19.34 -5.49 -11.61
C LEU A 277 -20.44 -4.67 -12.26
N ASP A 278 -21.45 -4.23 -11.48
CA ASP A 278 -22.51 -3.35 -11.97
C ASP A 278 -21.97 -2.02 -12.53
N LEU A 279 -21.00 -1.42 -11.85
CA LEU A 279 -20.37 -0.18 -12.33
C LEU A 279 -19.64 -0.38 -13.65
N LEU A 280 -18.93 -1.50 -13.84
CA LEU A 280 -18.26 -1.81 -15.10
C LEU A 280 -19.27 -2.02 -16.23
N ASP A 281 -20.41 -2.67 -15.94
CA ASP A 281 -21.50 -2.84 -16.90
C ASP A 281 -22.14 -1.49 -17.26
N TYR A 282 -22.35 -0.59 -16.28
CA TYR A 282 -22.85 0.77 -16.51
C TYR A 282 -21.90 1.60 -17.38
N GLU A 283 -20.59 1.54 -17.13
CA GLU A 283 -19.61 2.25 -17.96
C GLU A 283 -19.65 1.78 -19.42
N ALA A 284 -19.75 0.46 -19.65
CA ALA A 284 -19.89 -0.12 -20.98
C ALA A 284 -21.19 0.31 -21.65
N LEU A 285 -22.29 0.33 -20.90
CA LEU A 285 -23.62 0.71 -21.38
C LEU A 285 -23.70 2.19 -21.76
N ILE A 286 -23.13 3.08 -20.95
CA ILE A 286 -23.03 4.51 -21.24
C ILE A 286 -22.22 4.75 -22.50
N ARG A 287 -21.09 4.04 -22.67
CA ARG A 287 -20.27 4.14 -23.87
C ARG A 287 -21.06 3.72 -25.11
N SER A 288 -21.71 2.55 -25.08
CA SER A 288 -22.53 2.06 -26.20
C SER A 288 -23.68 2.99 -26.51
N LYS A 289 -24.31 3.57 -25.48
CA LYS A 289 -25.40 4.55 -25.66
C LYS A 289 -24.88 5.82 -26.31
N THR A 290 -23.73 6.36 -25.84
CA THR A 290 -23.11 7.55 -26.42
C THR A 290 -22.70 7.30 -27.88
N GLU A 291 -22.19 6.12 -28.21
CA GLU A 291 -21.89 5.71 -29.58
C GLU A 291 -23.17 5.69 -30.43
N LEU A 292 -24.25 5.12 -29.89
CA LEU A 292 -25.55 5.07 -30.59
C LEU A 292 -26.17 6.46 -30.76
N GLU A 293 -26.08 7.32 -29.74
CA GLU A 293 -26.59 8.71 -29.81
C GLU A 293 -25.81 9.58 -30.81
N ASN A 294 -24.54 9.29 -31.00
CA ASN A 294 -23.69 9.95 -31.98
C ASN A 294 -23.83 9.34 -33.37
N TYR A 295 -24.52 8.20 -33.49
CA TYR A 295 -24.77 7.57 -34.79
C TYR A 295 -25.87 8.32 -35.53
N VAL A 296 -25.55 8.84 -36.72
CA VAL A 296 -26.50 9.54 -37.60
C VAL A 296 -26.79 8.66 -38.80
N LEU A 297 -28.05 8.37 -39.02
CA LEU A 297 -28.48 7.67 -40.22
C LEU A 297 -29.02 8.68 -41.23
N LEU A 298 -28.31 8.83 -42.36
CA LEU A 298 -28.74 9.62 -43.50
C LEU A 298 -29.63 8.76 -44.39
N LEU A 299 -30.90 9.11 -44.43
CA LEU A 299 -31.86 8.44 -45.31
C LEU A 299 -32.08 9.28 -46.55
N SER A 300 -31.76 8.73 -47.69
CA SER A 300 -31.98 9.36 -48.99
C SER A 300 -33.16 8.72 -49.71
N LYS A 301 -34.11 9.54 -50.18
CA LYS A 301 -35.28 9.07 -50.91
C LYS A 301 -34.91 8.81 -52.36
N ILE A 302 -35.24 7.63 -52.87
CA ILE A 302 -35.14 7.34 -54.29
C ILE A 302 -36.35 7.98 -54.97
N PRO A 303 -36.19 8.90 -55.91
CA PRO A 303 -37.34 9.51 -56.62
C PRO A 303 -38.07 8.48 -57.45
N MET A 304 -39.40 8.51 -57.38
CA MET A 304 -40.29 7.67 -58.17
C MET A 304 -40.97 8.48 -59.28
N ASN A 305 -41.30 7.83 -60.36
CA ASN A 305 -42.05 8.46 -61.44
C ASN A 305 -43.52 8.66 -61.03
N GLU A 306 -43.95 9.91 -60.82
CA GLU A 306 -45.27 10.26 -60.31
C GLU A 306 -46.44 9.90 -61.31
N ASN A 307 -46.12 9.66 -62.57
CA ASN A 307 -47.13 9.39 -63.64
C ASN A 307 -47.16 7.93 -64.06
N SER A 308 -46.40 7.03 -63.45
CA SER A 308 -46.41 5.61 -63.81
C SER A 308 -47.37 4.87 -62.89
N GLY A 309 -48.28 4.13 -63.44
CA GLY A 309 -49.19 3.25 -62.71
C GLY A 309 -48.54 1.91 -62.32
N GLU A 310 -47.22 1.76 -62.53
CA GLU A 310 -46.50 0.54 -62.24
C GLU A 310 -45.82 0.63 -60.82
N VAL A 311 -45.81 -0.53 -60.17
CA VAL A 311 -45.18 -0.64 -58.83
C VAL A 311 -43.65 -0.72 -58.99
N ASN A 312 -42.91 0.07 -58.29
CA ASN A 312 -41.42 0.17 -58.28
C ASN A 312 -40.82 0.83 -59.55
N ASP A 313 -41.54 1.76 -60.21
CA ASP A 313 -40.94 2.58 -61.25
C ASP A 313 -40.14 3.74 -60.70
N PHE A 314 -38.85 3.52 -60.60
CA PHE A 314 -37.88 4.50 -60.06
C PHE A 314 -37.46 5.48 -61.16
N ALA A 315 -37.42 6.76 -60.87
CA ALA A 315 -36.94 7.81 -61.78
C ALA A 315 -35.42 7.80 -62.03
N VAL A 316 -34.68 6.97 -61.32
CA VAL A 316 -33.22 6.82 -61.41
C VAL A 316 -32.88 5.33 -61.47
N ASP A 317 -31.89 4.98 -62.28
CA ASP A 317 -31.44 3.61 -62.47
C ASP A 317 -30.84 3.06 -61.19
N LEU A 318 -31.19 1.85 -60.80
CA LEU A 318 -30.76 1.24 -59.52
C LEU A 318 -29.23 1.11 -59.41
N GLU A 319 -28.56 0.90 -60.57
CA GLU A 319 -27.09 0.85 -60.63
C GLU A 319 -26.43 2.20 -60.23
N ILE A 320 -27.06 3.33 -60.63
CA ILE A 320 -26.59 4.67 -60.27
C ILE A 320 -26.80 4.94 -58.78
N VAL A 321 -27.93 4.48 -58.24
CA VAL A 321 -28.20 4.59 -56.79
C VAL A 321 -27.18 3.81 -55.97
N GLN A 322 -26.86 2.57 -56.38
CA GLN A 322 -25.85 1.75 -55.70
C GLN A 322 -24.45 2.34 -55.80
N ALA A 323 -24.05 2.85 -56.98
CA ALA A 323 -22.76 3.49 -57.16
C ALA A 323 -22.63 4.78 -56.32
N THR A 324 -23.72 5.56 -56.24
CA THR A 324 -23.75 6.79 -55.42
C THR A 324 -23.69 6.45 -53.92
N GLN A 325 -24.40 5.39 -53.48
CA GLN A 325 -24.32 4.93 -52.10
C GLN A 325 -22.92 4.49 -51.74
N ALA A 326 -22.27 3.69 -52.56
CA ALA A 326 -20.90 3.24 -52.33
C ALA A 326 -19.91 4.42 -52.23
N ALA A 327 -20.06 5.42 -53.07
CA ALA A 327 -19.25 6.63 -53.04
C ALA A 327 -19.50 7.50 -51.78
N ILE A 328 -20.75 7.55 -51.31
CA ILE A 328 -21.12 8.24 -50.07
C ILE A 328 -20.57 7.49 -48.87
N ASP A 329 -20.71 6.17 -48.80
CA ASP A 329 -20.22 5.33 -47.70
C ASP A 329 -18.71 5.36 -47.57
N GLU A 330 -17.95 5.56 -48.67
CA GLU A 330 -16.52 5.71 -48.66
C GLU A 330 -16.04 7.04 -48.02
N VAL A 331 -16.86 8.09 -48.07
CA VAL A 331 -16.54 9.43 -47.57
C VAL A 331 -17.10 9.66 -46.16
N LEU A 332 -18.12 8.91 -45.77
CA LEU A 332 -18.77 9.10 -44.46
C LEU A 332 -17.90 8.62 -43.31
N PRO A 333 -17.86 9.39 -42.19
CA PRO A 333 -17.25 8.91 -40.95
C PRO A 333 -17.93 7.62 -40.45
N SER A 334 -17.19 6.80 -39.71
CA SER A 334 -17.66 5.51 -39.17
C SER A 334 -18.94 5.56 -38.31
N LEU A 335 -19.28 6.75 -37.79
CA LEU A 335 -20.51 6.99 -37.00
C LEU A 335 -21.71 7.46 -37.81
N VAL A 336 -21.58 7.57 -39.14
CA VAL A 336 -22.66 8.00 -40.05
C VAL A 336 -22.94 6.87 -41.00
N GLY A 337 -24.15 6.31 -40.91
CA GLY A 337 -24.64 5.33 -41.88
C GLY A 337 -25.46 6.01 -42.97
N SER A 338 -25.46 5.46 -44.17
CA SER A 338 -26.36 5.88 -45.24
C SER A 338 -27.31 4.75 -45.64
N ALA A 339 -28.53 5.10 -45.98
CA ALA A 339 -29.48 4.15 -46.55
C ALA A 339 -30.42 4.84 -47.55
N TRP A 340 -30.79 4.13 -48.60
CA TRP A 340 -31.71 4.60 -49.61
C TRP A 340 -33.07 3.89 -49.48
N THR A 341 -34.15 4.63 -49.57
CA THR A 341 -35.48 4.08 -49.41
C THR A 341 -36.44 4.72 -50.43
N PRO A 342 -37.38 3.97 -51.04
CA PRO A 342 -38.44 4.53 -51.87
C PRO A 342 -39.53 5.24 -51.06
N CYS A 343 -39.55 5.00 -49.71
CA CYS A 343 -40.55 5.59 -48.83
C CYS A 343 -40.09 6.96 -48.33
N GLU A 344 -41.04 7.81 -48.01
CA GLU A 344 -40.78 9.02 -47.28
C GLU A 344 -40.41 8.66 -45.83
N VAL A 345 -39.20 8.99 -45.42
CA VAL A 345 -38.72 8.73 -44.05
C VAL A 345 -38.20 10.05 -43.48
N GLU A 346 -38.72 10.39 -42.34
CA GLU A 346 -38.17 11.51 -41.57
C GLU A 346 -36.79 11.13 -40.98
N LYS A 347 -35.94 12.10 -40.72
CA LYS A 347 -34.64 11.92 -40.10
C LYS A 347 -34.80 11.11 -38.82
N ILE A 348 -34.16 9.94 -38.74
CA ILE A 348 -34.15 9.13 -37.53
C ILE A 348 -32.98 9.60 -36.68
N GLU A 349 -33.28 10.28 -35.58
CA GLU A 349 -32.35 10.59 -34.53
C GLU A 349 -32.57 9.57 -33.40
N PHE A 350 -31.53 8.82 -33.05
CA PHE A 350 -31.59 7.84 -31.96
C PHE A 350 -31.49 8.50 -30.57
N GLY A 351 -31.25 9.81 -30.51
CA GLY A 351 -31.22 10.62 -29.27
C GLY A 351 -32.63 10.94 -28.76
N ASN A 352 -32.95 10.52 -27.55
CA ASN A 352 -34.22 10.80 -26.90
C ASN A 352 -34.16 12.17 -26.19
N LYS A 353 -34.96 13.15 -26.62
CA LYS A 353 -34.96 14.51 -26.01
C LYS A 353 -35.44 14.59 -24.55
N ASN A 354 -35.97 13.48 -24.00
CA ASN A 354 -36.40 13.35 -22.61
C ASN A 354 -35.41 12.51 -21.80
N GLN A 355 -34.14 12.84 -21.86
CA GLN A 355 -33.12 12.10 -21.12
C GLN A 355 -33.29 12.28 -19.61
N VAL A 356 -33.58 11.18 -18.92
CA VAL A 356 -33.11 11.01 -17.55
C VAL A 356 -31.58 11.03 -17.65
N ASP A 357 -30.95 11.98 -16.97
CA ASP A 357 -29.54 12.25 -17.02
C ASP A 357 -28.75 10.99 -16.58
N ASP A 358 -28.27 10.20 -17.54
CA ASP A 358 -27.55 8.93 -17.27
C ASP A 358 -26.30 9.17 -16.43
N THR A 359 -25.76 10.38 -16.49
CA THR A 359 -24.67 10.85 -15.63
C THR A 359 -25.07 10.81 -14.15
N ASN A 360 -26.34 11.09 -13.86
CA ASN A 360 -26.89 11.00 -12.52
C ASN A 360 -27.01 9.56 -12.02
N VAL A 361 -27.37 8.61 -12.90
CA VAL A 361 -27.50 7.19 -12.54
C VAL A 361 -26.12 6.61 -12.17
N TYR A 362 -25.11 6.89 -12.99
CA TYR A 362 -23.74 6.45 -12.74
C TYR A 362 -23.17 7.08 -11.46
N SER A 363 -23.37 8.39 -11.28
CA SER A 363 -22.96 9.10 -10.06
C SER A 363 -23.65 8.53 -8.82
N GLN A 364 -24.94 8.19 -8.91
CA GLN A 364 -25.68 7.57 -7.83
C GLN A 364 -25.17 6.15 -7.51
N ALA A 365 -24.79 5.37 -8.53
CA ALA A 365 -24.21 4.04 -8.35
C ALA A 365 -22.86 4.12 -7.62
N ILE A 366 -22.01 5.09 -7.97
CA ILE A 366 -20.76 5.37 -7.25
C ILE A 366 -21.02 5.76 -5.80
N LYS A 367 -21.97 6.67 -5.55
CA LYS A 367 -22.36 7.06 -4.19
C LYS A 367 -22.83 5.87 -3.35
N ASN A 368 -23.66 5.02 -3.93
CA ASN A 368 -24.13 3.81 -3.28
C ASN A 368 -22.97 2.84 -2.96
N LEU A 369 -22.00 2.69 -3.88
CA LEU A 369 -20.79 1.89 -3.63
C LEU A 369 -20.01 2.40 -2.43
N PHE A 370 -19.64 3.68 -2.41
CA PHE A 370 -18.89 4.27 -1.31
C PHE A 370 -19.68 4.27 0.01
N SER A 371 -20.98 4.53 -0.05
CA SER A 371 -21.86 4.44 1.12
C SER A 371 -21.91 3.02 1.70
N SER A 372 -21.95 1.99 0.86
CA SER A 372 -21.93 0.59 1.30
C SER A 372 -20.58 0.15 1.90
N LEU A 373 -19.51 0.82 1.51
CA LEU A 373 -18.16 0.65 2.08
C LEU A 373 -17.94 1.45 3.38
N GLY A 374 -18.85 2.38 3.69
CA GLY A 374 -18.69 3.31 4.80
C GLY A 374 -17.64 4.39 4.56
N ILE A 375 -17.13 4.53 3.33
CA ILE A 375 -16.10 5.50 2.95
C ILE A 375 -16.77 6.74 2.39
N SER A 376 -16.25 7.93 2.73
CA SER A 376 -16.73 9.16 2.16
C SER A 376 -16.35 9.31 0.69
N GLU A 377 -17.33 9.43 -0.20
CA GLU A 377 -17.13 9.73 -1.62
C GLU A 377 -16.27 10.99 -1.86
N MET A 378 -16.35 11.95 -0.95
CA MET A 378 -15.63 13.22 -1.03
C MET A 378 -14.10 13.07 -1.07
N ILE A 379 -13.56 11.98 -0.53
CA ILE A 379 -12.12 11.68 -0.54
C ILE A 379 -11.65 11.44 -1.98
N PHE A 380 -12.51 10.84 -2.83
CA PHE A 380 -12.14 10.44 -4.17
C PHE A 380 -12.58 11.44 -5.26
N ASN A 381 -13.63 12.20 -5.03
CA ASN A 381 -14.22 13.10 -6.05
C ASN A 381 -13.73 14.55 -6.00
N GLY A 382 -12.86 14.90 -5.06
CA GLY A 382 -12.26 16.25 -4.97
C GLY A 382 -13.28 17.39 -4.71
N GLN A 383 -14.50 17.06 -4.33
CA GLN A 383 -15.50 18.08 -3.97
C GLN A 383 -15.09 18.74 -2.66
N LYS A 384 -14.94 20.06 -2.70
CA LYS A 384 -14.67 20.88 -1.51
C LYS A 384 -15.92 20.91 -0.64
N SER A 385 -15.97 20.13 0.40
CA SER A 385 -17.03 20.24 1.41
C SER A 385 -16.45 20.32 2.82
N GLY A 386 -17.28 20.78 3.76
CA GLY A 386 -16.91 21.22 5.09
C GLY A 386 -15.97 20.27 5.85
N SER A 387 -14.88 20.82 6.34
CA SER A 387 -13.71 20.13 6.87
C SER A 387 -13.94 19.20 8.06
N VAL A 388 -14.93 19.45 8.91
CA VAL A 388 -15.11 18.71 10.17
C VAL A 388 -15.73 17.32 9.96
N GLY A 389 -16.79 17.22 9.15
CA GLY A 389 -17.44 15.93 8.85
C GLY A 389 -16.53 14.98 8.09
N LEU A 390 -15.73 15.51 7.15
CA LEU A 390 -14.75 14.74 6.41
C LEU A 390 -13.64 14.19 7.33
N LYS A 391 -13.14 15.01 8.27
CA LYS A 391 -12.13 14.59 9.25
C LYS A 391 -12.63 13.44 10.12
N HIS A 392 -13.88 13.50 10.60
CA HIS A 392 -14.47 12.42 11.38
C HIS A 392 -14.66 11.13 10.55
N SER A 393 -15.09 11.24 9.30
CA SER A 393 -15.21 10.08 8.41
C SER A 393 -13.85 9.40 8.22
N ILE A 394 -12.81 10.17 7.89
CA ILE A 394 -11.44 9.65 7.73
C ILE A 394 -10.94 8.96 9.02
N THR A 395 -11.25 9.52 10.19
CA THR A 395 -10.85 8.90 11.47
C THR A 395 -11.47 7.51 11.64
N VAL A 396 -12.73 7.32 11.22
CA VAL A 396 -13.39 6.01 11.24
C VAL A 396 -12.74 5.06 10.22
N ASP A 397 -12.48 5.55 9.01
CA ASP A 397 -11.85 4.76 7.95
C ASP A 397 -10.48 4.23 8.37
N MET A 398 -9.72 5.00 9.17
CA MET A 398 -8.39 4.60 9.64
C MET A 398 -8.40 3.45 10.65
N THR A 399 -9.54 3.04 11.17
CA THR A 399 -9.62 1.92 12.11
C THR A 399 -9.14 0.61 11.48
N LEU A 400 -9.53 0.34 10.24
CA LEU A 400 -9.14 -0.88 9.53
C LEU A 400 -7.63 -0.98 9.26
N PRO A 401 -6.97 0.02 8.63
CA PRO A 401 -5.54 -0.06 8.38
C PRO A 401 -4.72 -0.07 9.69
N MET A 402 -5.18 0.59 10.76
CA MET A 402 -4.48 0.55 12.05
C MET A 402 -4.60 -0.82 12.73
N GLU A 403 -5.72 -1.53 12.57
CA GLU A 403 -5.83 -2.91 13.06
C GLU A 403 -4.93 -3.86 12.27
N LEU A 404 -4.82 -3.68 10.94
CA LEU A 404 -3.87 -4.44 10.13
C LEU A 404 -2.42 -4.12 10.50
N LEU A 405 -2.12 -2.85 10.76
CA LEU A 405 -0.79 -2.41 11.21
C LEU A 405 -0.40 -3.10 12.54
N LYS A 406 -1.33 -3.24 13.47
CA LYS A 406 -1.12 -3.96 14.73
C LYS A 406 -0.82 -5.46 14.51
N ARG A 407 -1.46 -6.08 13.53
CA ARG A 407 -1.16 -7.48 13.15
C ARG A 407 0.22 -7.60 12.50
N ILE A 408 0.62 -6.62 11.69
CA ILE A 408 1.98 -6.53 11.14
C ILE A 408 3.00 -6.36 12.28
N GLU A 409 2.74 -5.46 13.22
CA GLU A 409 3.60 -5.24 14.40
C GLU A 409 3.84 -6.53 15.18
N ALA A 410 2.78 -7.29 15.47
CA ALA A 410 2.89 -8.56 16.21
C ALA A 410 3.78 -9.58 15.46
N ASN A 411 3.68 -9.64 14.13
CA ASN A 411 4.50 -10.53 13.31
C ASN A 411 5.96 -10.06 13.25
N ILE A 412 6.22 -8.77 13.10
CA ILE A 412 7.58 -8.21 13.10
C ILE A 412 8.21 -8.37 14.49
N GLN A 413 7.47 -8.10 15.56
CA GLN A 413 7.95 -8.29 16.94
C GLN A 413 8.33 -9.75 17.20
N ARG A 414 7.53 -10.70 16.72
CA ARG A 414 7.85 -12.13 16.79
C ARG A 414 9.12 -12.45 16.00
N TYR A 415 9.26 -11.91 14.79
CA TYR A 415 10.45 -12.08 13.97
C TYR A 415 11.70 -11.55 14.68
N VAL A 416 11.63 -10.34 15.24
CA VAL A 416 12.70 -9.72 16.02
C VAL A 416 13.11 -10.61 17.19
N LYS A 417 12.13 -11.08 17.97
CA LYS A 417 12.35 -11.93 19.13
C LYS A 417 13.03 -13.26 18.80
N LEU A 418 12.65 -13.88 17.68
CA LEU A 418 13.15 -15.21 17.30
C LEU A 418 14.49 -15.15 16.55
N ASN A 419 14.80 -14.06 15.83
CA ASN A 419 15.95 -14.01 14.93
C ASN A 419 17.01 -12.97 15.32
N ILE A 420 16.65 -11.96 16.13
CA ILE A 420 17.56 -10.83 16.40
C ILE A 420 17.85 -10.70 17.90
N THR A 421 16.84 -10.36 18.70
CA THR A 421 17.03 -10.11 20.14
C THR A 421 15.70 -10.16 20.90
N GLU A 422 15.77 -10.62 22.17
CA GLU A 422 14.67 -10.55 23.12
C GLU A 422 14.68 -9.29 23.99
N ASP A 423 15.79 -8.52 23.95
CA ASP A 423 16.02 -7.38 24.83
C ASP A 423 15.20 -6.14 24.45
N PHE A 424 14.67 -6.09 23.23
CA PHE A 424 13.98 -4.93 22.72
C PHE A 424 12.59 -5.27 22.19
N GLU A 425 11.68 -4.31 22.34
CA GLU A 425 10.32 -4.33 21.83
C GLU A 425 10.19 -3.33 20.68
N PHE A 426 9.73 -3.84 19.53
CA PHE A 426 9.39 -3.05 18.35
C PHE A 426 7.92 -2.62 18.41
N TYR A 427 7.61 -1.38 18.03
CA TYR A 427 6.24 -0.92 17.95
C TYR A 427 6.05 0.20 16.91
N PHE A 428 4.86 0.23 16.29
CA PHE A 428 4.45 1.32 15.43
C PHE A 428 3.78 2.46 16.20
N HIS A 429 3.84 3.66 15.66
CA HIS A 429 3.17 4.83 16.26
C HIS A 429 1.68 4.93 15.94
N TYR A 430 1.13 4.08 15.10
CA TYR A 430 -0.28 4.10 14.65
C TYR A 430 -0.71 5.48 14.16
N VAL A 431 0.05 6.04 13.24
CA VAL A 431 -0.15 7.38 12.66
C VAL A 431 -0.46 7.25 11.17
N SER A 432 -1.41 8.05 10.72
CA SER A 432 -1.77 8.18 9.32
C SER A 432 -1.34 9.55 8.76
N VAL A 433 -1.33 9.66 7.42
CA VAL A 433 -1.05 10.93 6.73
C VAL A 433 -2.03 12.04 7.14
N PHE A 434 -3.23 11.68 7.63
CA PHE A 434 -4.28 12.63 7.96
C PHE A 434 -4.25 13.14 9.40
N ASP A 435 -3.65 12.41 10.32
CA ASP A 435 -3.59 12.76 11.74
C ASP A 435 -2.17 13.04 12.24
N LEU A 436 -1.18 13.07 11.34
CA LEU A 436 0.23 13.30 11.67
C LEU A 436 0.43 14.61 12.45
N ASP A 437 -0.07 15.73 11.90
CA ASP A 437 0.14 17.07 12.51
C ASP A 437 -0.44 17.15 13.92
N GLU A 438 -1.62 16.55 14.13
CA GLU A 438 -2.27 16.54 15.43
C GLU A 438 -1.47 15.70 16.43
N LYS A 439 -1.03 14.51 16.04
CA LYS A 439 -0.22 13.63 16.88
C LYS A 439 1.17 14.19 17.13
N MET A 440 1.78 14.85 16.14
CA MET A 440 3.03 15.56 16.33
C MET A 440 2.89 16.70 17.35
N SER A 441 1.80 17.47 17.30
CA SER A 441 1.54 18.52 18.29
C SER A 441 1.38 17.95 19.70
N GLN A 442 0.60 16.87 19.86
CA GLN A 442 0.42 16.18 21.14
C GLN A 442 1.71 15.58 21.70
N ARG A 443 2.55 14.98 20.84
CA ARG A 443 3.83 14.42 21.26
C ARG A 443 4.88 15.49 21.57
N LYS A 444 4.84 16.63 20.87
CA LYS A 444 5.72 17.77 21.13
C LYS A 444 5.58 18.26 22.57
N ASP A 445 4.35 18.34 23.09
CA ASP A 445 4.11 18.77 24.46
C ASP A 445 4.76 17.83 25.48
N LYS A 446 4.73 16.51 25.25
CA LYS A 446 5.41 15.52 26.07
C LYS A 446 6.94 15.59 25.90
N ALA A 447 7.42 15.76 24.68
CA ALA A 447 8.85 15.86 24.39
C ALA A 447 9.48 17.11 25.04
N THR A 448 8.75 18.22 25.19
CA THR A 448 9.23 19.40 25.90
C THR A 448 9.44 19.15 27.40
N LEU A 449 8.76 18.15 27.96
CA LEU A 449 8.96 17.68 29.33
C LEU A 449 10.08 16.63 29.46
N GLY A 450 10.74 16.29 28.35
CA GLY A 450 11.77 15.23 28.30
C GLY A 450 11.22 13.81 28.23
N ILE A 451 9.90 13.65 28.05
CA ILE A 451 9.21 12.36 27.95
C ILE A 451 8.96 12.05 26.47
N ASP A 452 9.12 10.81 26.06
CA ASP A 452 8.83 10.33 24.70
C ASP A 452 9.56 11.12 23.57
N THR A 453 10.78 11.61 23.82
CA THR A 453 11.53 12.43 22.86
C THR A 453 11.87 11.65 21.58
N MET A 454 12.24 10.37 21.69
CA MET A 454 12.49 9.52 20.53
C MET A 454 11.22 9.24 19.73
N ASP A 455 10.11 9.03 20.41
CA ASP A 455 8.81 8.87 19.75
C ASP A 455 8.40 10.10 18.95
N TYR A 456 8.67 11.30 19.48
CA TYR A 456 8.44 12.54 18.74
C TYR A 456 9.35 12.64 17.52
N ALA A 457 10.62 12.27 17.64
CA ALA A 457 11.61 12.39 16.58
C ALA A 457 11.42 11.34 15.44
N THR A 458 10.74 10.23 15.73
CA THR A 458 10.48 9.15 14.75
C THR A 458 9.07 9.17 14.19
N LEU A 459 8.18 10.02 14.71
CA LEU A 459 6.76 10.04 14.38
C LEU A 459 6.49 10.36 12.89
N ASP A 460 7.34 11.17 12.26
CA ASP A 460 7.26 11.57 10.85
C ASP A 460 7.69 10.47 9.86
N GLY A 461 8.09 9.31 10.35
CA GLY A 461 8.61 8.20 9.55
C GLY A 461 10.14 8.16 9.45
N SER A 462 10.85 9.01 10.21
CA SER A 462 12.29 8.87 10.38
C SER A 462 12.61 7.62 11.19
N SER A 463 13.57 6.79 10.73
CA SER A 463 13.97 5.61 11.50
C SER A 463 14.77 6.00 12.76
N PRO A 464 14.68 5.20 13.85
CA PRO A 464 15.45 5.46 15.07
C PRO A 464 16.95 5.57 14.83
N SER A 465 17.52 4.72 13.98
CA SER A 465 18.93 4.76 13.60
C SER A 465 19.30 6.09 12.93
N ARG A 466 18.46 6.58 12.02
CA ARG A 466 18.67 7.86 11.33
C ARG A 466 18.66 9.03 12.29
N VAL A 467 17.73 9.05 13.26
CA VAL A 467 17.66 10.09 14.29
C VAL A 467 18.93 10.12 15.12
N VAL A 468 19.36 8.95 15.63
CA VAL A 468 20.58 8.82 16.44
C VAL A 468 21.83 9.18 15.63
N ASN A 469 21.97 8.66 14.41
CA ASN A 469 23.10 8.95 13.53
C ASN A 469 23.21 10.44 13.20
N ASN A 470 22.08 11.10 12.94
CA ASN A 470 22.06 12.56 12.73
C ASN A 470 22.52 13.33 13.96
N ALA A 471 22.07 12.92 15.16
CA ALA A 471 22.52 13.54 16.42
C ALA A 471 24.03 13.37 16.63
N PHE A 472 24.58 12.18 16.37
CA PHE A 472 26.02 11.93 16.41
C PHE A 472 26.78 12.76 15.37
N MET A 473 26.29 12.83 14.14
CA MET A 473 26.90 13.62 13.08
C MET A 473 26.91 15.11 13.44
N MET A 474 25.81 15.66 13.91
CA MET A 474 25.70 17.06 14.31
C MET A 474 26.70 17.40 15.43
N ARG A 475 26.85 16.50 16.42
CA ARG A 475 27.81 16.66 17.53
C ARG A 475 29.25 16.53 17.04
N SER A 476 29.57 15.52 16.25
CA SER A 476 30.93 15.22 15.78
C SER A 476 31.49 16.28 14.84
N LEU A 477 30.64 16.85 13.97
CA LEU A 477 31.01 17.91 13.03
C LEU A 477 30.88 19.30 13.64
N GLY A 478 30.47 19.44 14.91
CA GLY A 478 30.27 20.71 15.57
C GLY A 478 29.17 21.58 14.93
N LEU A 479 28.23 20.97 14.21
CA LEU A 479 27.16 21.69 13.51
C LEU A 479 26.25 22.45 14.48
N MET A 480 26.15 22.02 15.73
CA MET A 480 25.40 22.74 16.77
C MET A 480 25.94 24.17 17.04
N ASN A 481 27.18 24.46 16.66
CA ASN A 481 27.73 25.81 16.75
C ASN A 481 27.21 26.74 15.65
N TYR A 482 26.74 26.17 14.54
CA TYR A 482 26.20 26.91 13.39
C TYR A 482 24.67 26.97 13.39
N PHE A 483 24.02 25.95 13.96
CA PHE A 483 22.56 25.85 14.04
C PHE A 483 22.14 25.98 15.51
N THR A 484 21.80 27.20 15.92
CA THR A 484 21.20 27.41 17.25
C THR A 484 19.75 26.94 17.24
N PRO A 485 19.35 26.06 18.19
CA PRO A 485 17.94 25.70 18.33
C PRO A 485 17.08 26.95 18.49
N LEU A 486 15.95 26.99 17.82
CA LEU A 486 14.94 28.02 18.05
C LEU A 486 14.46 27.87 19.50
N SER A 487 15.07 28.63 20.43
CA SER A 487 14.62 28.65 21.82
C SER A 487 13.27 29.32 21.90
N SER A 488 12.26 28.60 22.37
CA SER A 488 11.02 29.23 22.76
C SER A 488 11.30 30.14 23.97
N SER A 489 10.61 31.25 24.07
CA SER A 489 10.74 32.20 25.19
C SER A 489 10.56 31.58 26.59
N TYR A 490 10.05 30.36 26.67
CA TYR A 490 9.90 29.58 27.89
C TYR A 490 11.17 28.81 28.32
N THR A 491 12.14 28.60 27.45
CA THR A 491 13.35 27.82 27.75
C THR A 491 14.52 28.65 28.22
N GLN A 492 14.39 29.95 28.36
CA GLN A 492 15.45 30.86 28.82
C GLN A 492 15.57 30.98 30.34
N SER A 493 14.81 30.25 31.13
CA SER A 493 14.86 30.32 32.60
C SER A 493 15.64 29.19 33.25
N GLY A 494 16.71 28.67 32.63
CA GLY A 494 17.54 27.62 33.21
C GLY A 494 19.02 27.75 32.84
N THR A 495 19.83 28.15 33.81
CA THR A 495 21.29 28.12 33.83
C THR A 495 22.04 29.20 33.06
N SER A 496 22.09 30.37 33.62
CA SER A 496 23.34 31.14 33.70
C SER A 496 23.34 31.91 35.01
N ASP A 497 24.40 31.75 35.79
CA ASP A 497 24.77 32.58 36.95
C ASP A 497 25.11 34.02 36.55
N ASN A 498 24.24 34.63 35.75
CA ASN A 498 24.26 36.04 35.46
C ASN A 498 22.87 36.62 35.70
N GLU A 499 22.78 37.49 36.69
CA GLU A 499 21.69 38.42 36.91
C GLU A 499 21.31 39.14 35.61
N GLY A 500 20.29 38.65 34.93
CA GLY A 500 19.82 39.20 33.67
C GLY A 500 18.37 38.82 33.43
N GLY A 501 17.46 39.19 34.32
CA GLY A 501 16.06 39.39 33.96
C GLY A 501 16.02 40.36 32.78
N GLY A 502 15.18 40.07 31.76
CA GLY A 502 15.03 40.92 30.57
C GLY A 502 15.04 42.39 30.97
N GLN A 503 15.86 43.18 30.24
CA GLN A 503 16.00 44.60 30.50
C GLN A 503 14.62 45.20 30.70
N THR A 504 14.32 45.61 31.94
CA THR A 504 13.12 46.40 32.24
C THR A 504 13.19 47.63 31.38
N LYS A 505 12.23 47.79 30.46
CA LYS A 505 12.07 49.04 29.74
C LYS A 505 12.05 50.18 30.79
N LYS A 506 12.75 51.27 30.47
CA LYS A 506 12.74 52.47 31.32
C LYS A 506 11.33 53.01 31.33
N ASP A 507 10.96 53.68 32.41
CA ASP A 507 9.60 54.16 32.66
C ASP A 507 9.08 55.09 31.53
N ASP A 508 9.98 55.77 30.84
CA ASP A 508 9.70 56.60 29.64
C ASP A 508 9.33 55.82 28.36
N GLN A 509 9.37 54.48 28.39
CA GLN A 509 9.10 53.58 27.27
C GLN A 509 7.93 52.61 27.54
N ILE A 510 7.20 52.79 28.61
CA ILE A 510 6.09 51.95 29.06
C ILE A 510 4.77 52.67 28.84
N ALA A 511 3.75 51.99 28.34
CA ALA A 511 2.41 52.56 28.24
C ALA A 511 1.78 52.74 29.64
N ASP A 512 1.06 53.82 29.84
CA ASP A 512 0.46 54.24 31.16
C ASP A 512 -0.30 53.09 31.86
N SER A 513 -0.99 52.23 31.10
CA SER A 513 -1.71 51.06 31.64
C SER A 513 -0.79 49.96 32.22
N THR A 514 0.48 49.89 31.77
CA THR A 514 1.47 48.94 32.28
C THR A 514 2.16 49.47 33.54
N GLU A 515 2.29 50.81 33.65
CA GLU A 515 2.82 51.50 34.81
C GLU A 515 1.85 51.36 36.00
N GLU A 516 0.55 51.58 35.79
CA GLU A 516 -0.49 51.37 36.80
C GLU A 516 -0.50 49.91 37.34
N THR A 517 -0.33 48.92 36.47
CA THR A 517 -0.29 47.49 36.86
C THR A 517 0.95 47.17 37.69
N ARG A 518 2.12 47.79 37.41
CA ARG A 518 3.34 47.66 38.17
C ARG A 518 3.24 48.26 39.57
N ASP A 519 2.62 49.39 39.67
CA ASP A 519 2.46 50.09 40.97
C ASP A 519 1.40 49.41 41.85
N ALA A 520 0.36 48.84 41.25
CA ALA A 520 -0.61 47.99 41.95
C ALA A 520 0.04 46.75 42.58
N GLY A 521 0.96 46.05 41.81
CA GLY A 521 1.70 44.87 42.30
C GLY A 521 2.68 45.18 43.43
N LYS A 522 3.29 46.37 43.45
CA LYS A 522 4.16 46.81 44.56
C LYS A 522 3.41 47.03 45.86
N ASN A 523 2.15 47.44 45.79
CA ASN A 523 1.32 47.70 46.99
C ASN A 523 0.79 46.40 47.65
N GLU A 524 0.67 45.29 46.93
CA GLU A 524 0.23 44.02 47.51
C GLU A 524 1.35 43.26 48.25
N THR A 525 2.60 43.36 47.80
CA THR A 525 3.73 42.71 48.44
C THR A 525 4.12 43.32 49.79
N THR A 526 3.70 44.58 50.07
CA THR A 526 3.96 45.22 51.35
C THR A 526 2.90 44.92 52.44
N LYS A 527 1.80 44.31 52.08
CA LYS A 527 0.72 43.94 53.03
C LYS A 527 0.76 42.48 53.51
N ALA A 528 1.53 41.62 52.88
CA ALA A 528 1.66 40.20 53.28
C ALA A 528 2.78 39.90 54.30
N GLY A 529 3.43 40.91 54.85
CA GLY A 529 4.51 40.82 55.83
C GLY A 529 4.20 41.51 57.17
N LYS A 530 2.98 41.34 57.72
CA LYS A 530 2.70 41.62 59.12
C LYS A 530 1.81 40.55 59.72
#